data_e061c04676ecaeaea6b636d82efabf56
#
_entry.id   e061c04676ecaeaea6b636d82efabf56
#
_cell.length_a   1.000
_cell.length_b   1.000
_cell.length_c   1.000
_cell.angle_alpha   90.00
_cell.angle_beta   90.00
_cell.angle_gamma   90.00
#
_symmetry.space_group_name_H-M   'P 1'
#
loop_
_entity.id
_entity.type
_entity.pdbx_description
1 polymer ?
#
loop_
_entity_poly.entity_id
_entity_poly.type
_entity_poly.pdbx_seq_one_letter_code
_entity_poly.pdbx_strand_id
1 'polypeptide(L)'
;MVTINPKAAAELGINTGDWVLIENPLGKCCERARVSNEVAEHVIHATHGWWFPEQDPEFPNLSGVFKSNINRLIPMYKVGKLGYGAPYKNVLCKITKVASPDAAFEDPTEYVSPMGDDRGPNSWPDAGEKSPYCYENYHPGE
;
A
#
# COMPACT_ATOMS: atom_id res chain seq x y z
N MET A 1 3.93 5.25 9.27
CA MET A 1 4.69 4.21 10.04
C MET A 1 3.80 3.01 10.27
N VAL A 2 4.40 1.83 10.29
CA VAL A 2 3.70 0.58 10.63
C VAL A 2 4.11 0.10 12.02
N THR A 3 3.15 -0.18 12.87
CA THR A 3 3.37 -0.72 14.21
C THR A 3 3.40 -2.25 14.15
N ILE A 4 4.44 -2.84 14.73
CA ILE A 4 4.73 -4.28 14.71
C ILE A 4 4.96 -4.73 16.14
N ASN A 5 4.40 -5.89 16.53
CA ASN A 5 4.63 -6.46 17.85
C ASN A 5 6.12 -6.82 18.05
N PRO A 6 6.71 -6.60 19.25
CA PRO A 6 8.12 -6.89 19.50
C PRO A 6 8.55 -8.32 19.21
N LYS A 7 7.68 -9.30 19.47
CA LYS A 7 8.00 -10.71 19.20
C LYS A 7 8.09 -10.97 17.70
N ALA A 8 7.11 -10.53 16.92
CA ALA A 8 7.13 -10.64 15.46
C ALA A 8 8.30 -9.84 14.85
N ALA A 9 8.57 -8.65 15.38
CA ALA A 9 9.71 -7.84 14.94
C ALA A 9 11.05 -8.54 15.16
N ALA A 10 11.24 -9.19 16.31
CA ALA A 10 12.44 -9.94 16.62
C ALA A 10 12.62 -11.15 15.68
N GLU A 11 11.57 -11.89 15.40
CA GLU A 11 11.60 -13.02 14.46
C GLU A 11 11.97 -12.59 13.03
N LEU A 12 11.54 -11.40 12.61
CA LEU A 12 11.81 -10.84 11.29
C LEU A 12 13.09 -9.99 11.22
N GLY A 13 13.80 -9.81 12.34
CA GLY A 13 15.01 -8.98 12.43
C GLY A 13 14.73 -7.49 12.19
N ILE A 14 13.54 -7.01 12.56
CA ILE A 14 13.08 -5.63 12.35
C ILE A 14 13.24 -4.84 13.63
N ASN A 15 13.80 -3.63 13.53
CA ASN A 15 13.89 -2.66 14.62
C ASN A 15 13.06 -1.41 14.31
N THR A 16 12.72 -0.65 15.34
CA THR A 16 12.10 0.67 15.16
C THR A 16 12.98 1.57 14.28
N GLY A 17 12.39 2.16 13.26
CA GLY A 17 13.07 3.00 12.28
C GLY A 17 13.50 2.28 11.01
N ASP A 18 13.53 0.95 11.00
CA ASP A 18 13.82 0.19 9.78
C ASP A 18 12.74 0.42 8.71
N TRP A 19 13.15 0.34 7.44
CA TRP A 19 12.23 0.27 6.34
C TRP A 19 11.68 -1.15 6.21
N VAL A 20 10.38 -1.25 6.02
CA VAL A 20 9.70 -2.53 5.81
C VAL A 20 8.79 -2.47 4.59
N LEU A 21 8.90 -3.48 3.76
CA LEU A 21 7.97 -3.76 2.68
C LEU A 21 6.80 -4.55 3.23
N ILE A 22 5.59 -4.09 2.94
CA ILE A 22 4.33 -4.76 3.25
C ILE A 22 3.71 -5.15 1.92
N GLU A 23 3.44 -6.42 1.71
CA GLU A 23 2.97 -6.94 0.43
C GLU A 23 1.86 -7.97 0.57
N ASN A 24 1.01 -8.04 -0.44
CA ASN A 24 0.02 -9.09 -0.66
C ASN A 24 -0.22 -9.28 -2.17
N PRO A 25 -1.09 -10.20 -2.61
CA PRO A 25 -1.35 -10.40 -4.04
C PRO A 25 -1.91 -9.19 -4.80
N LEU A 26 -2.40 -8.17 -4.11
CA LEU A 26 -2.97 -6.96 -4.72
C LEU A 26 -1.91 -5.88 -4.98
N GLY A 27 -0.85 -5.87 -4.16
CA GLY A 27 0.19 -4.86 -4.29
C GLY A 27 1.16 -4.84 -3.12
N LYS A 28 1.94 -3.78 -3.07
CA LYS A 28 2.96 -3.57 -2.04
C LYS A 28 3.05 -2.09 -1.65
N CYS A 29 3.49 -1.83 -0.44
CA CYS A 29 3.87 -0.51 0.04
C CYS A 29 5.03 -0.59 1.02
N CYS A 30 5.71 0.52 1.23
CA CYS A 30 6.86 0.62 2.12
C CYS A 30 6.58 1.63 3.23
N GLU A 31 6.93 1.27 4.47
CA GLU A 31 6.71 2.09 5.65
C GLU A 31 7.90 2.00 6.61
N ARG A 32 8.03 2.98 7.52
CA ARG A 32 8.95 2.87 8.65
C ARG A 32 8.34 2.03 9.76
N ALA A 33 9.10 1.08 10.27
CA ALA A 33 8.68 0.24 11.40
C ALA A 33 8.66 1.02 12.72
N ARG A 34 7.67 0.76 13.54
CA ARG A 34 7.59 1.11 14.95
C ARG A 34 7.31 -0.16 15.75
N VAL A 35 8.25 -0.61 16.54
CA VAL A 35 8.10 -1.80 17.39
C VAL A 35 7.38 -1.39 18.68
N SER A 36 6.20 -1.97 18.94
CA SER A 36 5.36 -1.65 20.11
C SER A 36 4.42 -2.79 20.47
N ASN A 37 4.13 -2.92 21.77
CA ASN A 37 3.12 -3.86 22.31
C ASN A 37 1.65 -3.44 22.07
N GLU A 38 1.43 -2.35 21.35
CA GLU A 38 0.08 -1.84 21.05
C GLU A 38 -0.72 -2.76 20.13
N VAL A 39 -0.04 -3.67 19.42
CA VAL A 39 -0.67 -4.64 18.50
C VAL A 39 -0.36 -6.07 18.92
N ALA A 40 -1.28 -6.99 18.62
CA ALA A 40 -1.08 -8.41 18.86
C ALA A 40 0.04 -8.98 17.96
N GLU A 41 0.60 -10.13 18.33
CA GLU A 41 1.78 -10.74 17.69
C GLU A 41 1.65 -10.91 16.17
N HIS A 42 0.46 -11.30 15.70
CA HIS A 42 0.22 -11.53 14.26
C HIS A 42 -0.55 -10.40 13.58
N VAL A 43 -0.53 -9.21 14.18
CA VAL A 43 -1.23 -8.04 13.68
C VAL A 43 -0.24 -6.90 13.45
N ILE A 44 -0.40 -6.19 12.35
CA ILE A 44 0.25 -4.91 12.13
C ILE A 44 -0.79 -3.80 12.04
N HIS A 45 -0.38 -2.61 12.42
CA HIS A 45 -1.18 -1.41 12.23
C HIS A 45 -0.39 -0.42 11.38
N ALA A 46 -0.82 -0.22 10.12
CA ALA A 46 -0.21 0.72 9.20
C ALA A 46 -1.06 1.98 9.06
N THR A 47 -0.41 3.12 8.96
CA THR A 47 -1.06 4.42 8.78
C THR A 47 -1.40 4.62 7.29
N HIS A 48 -2.65 4.96 6.99
CA HIS A 48 -3.06 5.34 5.65
C HIS A 48 -2.80 6.84 5.39
N GLY A 49 -2.74 7.23 4.11
CA GLY A 49 -2.56 8.61 3.70
C GLY A 49 -1.17 9.17 4.02
N TRP A 50 -0.14 8.33 3.99
CA TRP A 50 1.22 8.72 4.31
C TRP A 50 2.05 8.98 3.04
N TRP A 51 3.13 9.76 3.19
CA TRP A 51 4.12 10.07 2.16
C TRP A 51 5.51 10.19 2.80
N PHE A 52 6.54 10.38 1.99
CA PHE A 52 7.92 10.57 2.42
C PHE A 52 8.33 12.02 2.16
N PRO A 53 8.23 12.91 3.17
CA PRO A 53 8.49 14.34 2.99
C PRO A 53 9.93 14.66 2.57
N GLU A 54 10.86 13.72 2.77
CA GLU A 54 12.25 13.80 2.36
C GLU A 54 12.50 13.47 0.88
N GLN A 55 11.50 12.94 0.18
CA GLN A 55 11.62 12.59 -1.24
C GLN A 55 11.11 13.72 -2.15
N ASP A 56 11.54 13.64 -3.41
CA ASP A 56 11.15 14.60 -4.44
C ASP A 56 9.63 14.79 -4.52
N PRO A 57 9.11 16.02 -4.35
CA PRO A 57 7.68 16.31 -4.45
C PRO A 57 7.16 16.35 -5.89
N GLU A 58 8.05 16.43 -6.88
CA GLU A 58 7.65 16.55 -8.28
C GLU A 58 7.11 15.21 -8.84
N PHE A 59 6.28 15.34 -9.88
CA PHE A 59 5.82 14.16 -10.63
C PHE A 59 7.01 13.50 -11.34
N PRO A 60 7.10 12.17 -11.40
CA PRO A 60 6.11 11.17 -10.98
C PRO A 60 6.21 10.72 -9.52
N ASN A 61 7.21 11.16 -8.76
CA ASN A 61 7.48 10.64 -7.42
C ASN A 61 6.45 11.12 -6.38
N LEU A 62 6.04 12.38 -6.42
CA LEU A 62 5.06 13.01 -5.52
C LEU A 62 5.33 12.67 -4.04
N SER A 63 6.57 12.93 -3.60
CA SER A 63 7.04 12.59 -2.25
C SER A 63 6.83 11.11 -1.88
N GLY A 64 6.94 10.20 -2.84
CA GLY A 64 6.82 8.76 -2.63
C GLY A 64 5.43 8.27 -2.20
N VAL A 65 4.37 9.05 -2.44
CA VAL A 65 3.00 8.70 -2.03
C VAL A 65 2.56 7.34 -2.57
N PHE A 66 2.98 6.97 -3.77
CA PHE A 66 2.63 5.67 -4.36
C PHE A 66 3.41 4.50 -3.75
N LYS A 67 4.61 4.77 -3.20
CA LYS A 67 5.42 3.77 -2.49
C LYS A 67 4.91 3.51 -1.08
N SER A 68 4.28 4.52 -0.44
CA SER A 68 3.79 4.47 0.94
C SER A 68 2.30 4.16 1.06
N ASN A 69 1.57 4.07 -0.05
CA ASN A 69 0.11 3.97 -0.03
C ASN A 69 -0.39 2.58 0.36
N ILE A 70 -0.80 2.42 1.61
CA ILE A 70 -1.35 1.16 2.14
C ILE A 70 -2.65 0.73 1.43
N ASN A 71 -3.39 1.63 0.79
CA ASN A 71 -4.59 1.29 0.05
C ASN A 71 -4.32 0.36 -1.15
N ARG A 72 -3.08 0.29 -1.63
CA ARG A 72 -2.67 -0.70 -2.65
C ARG A 72 -2.85 -2.15 -2.22
N LEU A 73 -2.93 -2.39 -0.90
CA LEU A 73 -3.14 -3.72 -0.31
C LEU A 73 -4.62 -4.02 -0.01
N ILE A 74 -5.50 -3.03 -0.19
CA ILE A 74 -6.91 -3.15 0.18
C ILE A 74 -7.75 -3.49 -1.06
N PRO A 75 -8.53 -4.58 -1.04
CA PRO A 75 -9.40 -4.93 -2.16
C PRO A 75 -10.56 -3.93 -2.29
N MET A 76 -10.61 -3.22 -3.39
CA MET A 76 -11.66 -2.21 -3.66
C MET A 76 -13.05 -2.81 -3.86
N TYR A 77 -13.12 -4.08 -4.25
CA TYR A 77 -14.37 -4.79 -4.59
C TYR A 77 -15.00 -5.52 -3.39
N LYS A 78 -14.31 -5.60 -2.25
CA LYS A 78 -14.84 -6.23 -1.03
C LYS A 78 -15.42 -5.17 -0.12
N VAL A 79 -16.73 -5.01 -0.19
CA VAL A 79 -17.50 -4.20 0.77
C VAL A 79 -18.16 -5.09 1.81
N GLY A 80 -18.47 -4.55 2.98
CA GLY A 80 -19.24 -5.27 4.00
C GLY A 80 -20.61 -5.70 3.49
N LYS A 81 -21.25 -6.67 4.14
CA LYS A 81 -22.56 -7.22 3.77
C LYS A 81 -23.67 -6.17 3.58
N LEU A 82 -23.51 -4.99 4.17
CA LEU A 82 -24.44 -3.88 4.05
C LEU A 82 -24.03 -2.86 2.96
N GLY A 83 -23.01 -3.18 2.16
CA GLY A 83 -22.52 -2.29 1.09
C GLY A 83 -21.70 -1.09 1.60
N TYR A 84 -21.36 -1.04 2.89
CA TYR A 84 -20.62 0.06 3.49
C TYR A 84 -19.27 -0.41 4.06
N GLY A 85 -18.24 0.40 3.86
CA GLY A 85 -16.94 0.27 4.47
C GLY A 85 -15.99 -0.69 3.75
N ALA A 86 -14.77 -0.22 3.53
CA ALA A 86 -13.69 -1.02 3.02
C ALA A 86 -13.13 -1.96 4.10
N PRO A 87 -12.63 -3.15 3.75
CA PRO A 87 -12.16 -4.17 4.70
C PRO A 87 -10.74 -3.87 5.20
N TYR A 88 -10.54 -2.74 5.85
CA TYR A 88 -9.22 -2.28 6.32
C TYR A 88 -8.60 -3.15 7.43
N LYS A 89 -9.38 -4.01 8.09
CA LYS A 89 -8.94 -4.72 9.29
C LYS A 89 -8.73 -6.22 9.13
N ASN A 90 -8.90 -6.76 7.93
CA ASN A 90 -8.87 -8.20 7.69
C ASN A 90 -8.08 -8.60 6.45
N VAL A 91 -7.08 -7.80 6.10
CA VAL A 91 -6.20 -8.06 4.98
C VAL A 91 -4.97 -8.81 5.48
N LEU A 92 -4.65 -9.92 4.83
CA LEU A 92 -3.41 -10.65 5.08
C LEU A 92 -2.27 -10.00 4.30
N CYS A 93 -1.10 -9.92 4.91
CA CYS A 93 0.09 -9.39 4.29
C CYS A 93 1.34 -10.13 4.77
N LYS A 94 2.40 -10.02 3.98
CA LYS A 94 3.76 -10.40 4.34
C LYS A 94 4.56 -9.13 4.64
N ILE A 95 5.49 -9.21 5.59
CA ILE A 95 6.39 -8.12 5.93
C ILE A 95 7.82 -8.58 5.72
N THR A 96 8.62 -7.71 5.09
CA THR A 96 10.05 -7.96 4.86
C THR A 96 10.83 -6.69 5.15
N LYS A 97 11.96 -6.79 5.86
CA LYS A 97 12.89 -5.68 6.04
C LYS A 97 13.57 -5.35 4.71
N VAL A 98 13.67 -4.07 4.38
CA VAL A 98 14.31 -3.57 3.15
C VAL A 98 15.28 -2.44 3.48
N ALA A 99 16.23 -2.18 2.59
CA ALA A 99 17.25 -1.14 2.80
C ALA A 99 16.67 0.28 2.64
N SER A 100 15.76 0.46 1.68
CA SER A 100 15.10 1.73 1.39
C SER A 100 13.77 1.49 0.68
N PRO A 101 12.88 2.50 0.58
CA PRO A 101 11.71 2.40 -0.27
C PRO A 101 12.05 2.12 -1.73
N ASP A 102 13.12 2.74 -2.25
CA ASP A 102 13.52 2.57 -3.65
C ASP A 102 14.01 1.15 -3.93
N ALA A 103 14.70 0.51 -2.98
CA ALA A 103 15.09 -0.89 -3.10
C ALA A 103 13.90 -1.88 -3.10
N ALA A 104 12.73 -1.45 -2.61
CA ALA A 104 11.51 -2.25 -2.61
C ALA A 104 10.71 -2.14 -3.92
N PHE A 105 11.02 -1.13 -4.74
CA PHE A 105 10.33 -0.82 -5.99
C PHE A 105 11.36 -0.67 -7.11
N GLU A 106 11.88 -1.80 -7.57
CA GLU A 106 12.92 -1.83 -8.63
C GLU A 106 12.37 -1.38 -9.98
N ASP A 107 11.10 -1.65 -10.25
CA ASP A 107 10.41 -1.21 -11.46
C ASP A 107 9.71 0.13 -11.21
N PRO A 108 10.09 1.21 -11.90
CA PRO A 108 9.42 2.51 -11.78
C PRO A 108 7.92 2.46 -12.05
N THR A 109 7.45 1.54 -12.87
CA THR A 109 6.02 1.40 -13.18
C THR A 109 5.20 0.86 -12.00
N GLU A 110 5.84 0.20 -11.03
CA GLU A 110 5.17 -0.33 -9.85
C GLU A 110 4.64 0.75 -8.90
N TYR A 111 5.18 1.96 -8.96
CA TYR A 111 4.78 3.07 -8.09
C TYR A 111 4.28 4.31 -8.83
N VAL A 112 4.23 4.25 -10.13
CA VAL A 112 3.48 5.23 -10.92
C VAL A 112 2.00 4.93 -10.76
N SER A 113 1.18 5.97 -10.63
CA SER A 113 -0.27 5.82 -10.61
C SER A 113 -0.71 4.98 -11.80
N PRO A 114 -1.60 3.98 -11.63
CA PRO A 114 -2.20 3.30 -12.77
C PRO A 114 -2.97 4.26 -13.70
N MET A 115 -3.19 5.51 -13.26
CA MET A 115 -3.70 6.63 -14.05
C MET A 115 -2.59 7.54 -14.58
N GLY A 116 -1.32 7.20 -14.34
CA GLY A 116 -0.17 8.04 -14.61
C GLY A 116 0.66 7.60 -15.80
N ASP A 117 0.04 7.14 -16.84
CA ASP A 117 0.69 7.14 -18.14
C ASP A 117 0.94 8.59 -18.61
N ASP A 118 1.32 8.78 -19.82
CA ASP A 118 1.63 10.05 -20.47
C ASP A 118 0.49 11.10 -20.47
N ARG A 119 -0.67 10.78 -19.94
CA ARG A 119 -1.87 11.65 -19.89
C ARG A 119 -1.85 12.67 -18.76
N GLY A 120 -0.89 12.58 -17.84
CA GLY A 120 -0.76 13.50 -16.72
C GLY A 120 -1.71 13.19 -15.53
N PRO A 121 -1.51 13.88 -14.39
CA PRO A 121 -2.09 13.50 -13.10
C PRO A 121 -3.63 13.65 -13.00
N ASN A 122 -4.27 14.30 -13.95
CA ASN A 122 -5.71 14.56 -13.92
C ASN A 122 -6.49 13.87 -15.07
N SER A 123 -5.83 13.00 -15.83
CA SER A 123 -6.52 12.26 -16.90
C SER A 123 -7.17 11.01 -16.35
N TRP A 124 -8.48 10.92 -16.52
CA TRP A 124 -9.20 9.68 -16.32
C TRP A 124 -8.94 8.76 -17.52
N PRO A 125 -8.83 7.44 -17.32
CA PRO A 125 -8.78 6.53 -18.44
C PRO A 125 -10.00 6.76 -19.33
N ASP A 126 -9.79 6.84 -20.62
CA ASP A 126 -10.88 6.90 -21.58
C ASP A 126 -11.79 5.69 -21.38
N ALA A 127 -13.08 5.90 -21.51
CA ALA A 127 -14.11 4.88 -21.26
C ALA A 127 -14.01 3.60 -22.13
N GLY A 128 -12.97 3.48 -22.94
CA GLY A 128 -12.68 2.31 -23.77
C GLY A 128 -11.40 1.55 -23.39
N GLU A 129 -10.58 2.07 -22.47
CA GLU A 129 -9.39 1.35 -22.02
C GLU A 129 -9.70 0.50 -20.79
N LYS A 130 -9.46 -0.79 -20.91
CA LYS A 130 -9.60 -1.75 -19.81
C LYS A 130 -8.55 -1.51 -18.75
N SER A 131 -8.83 -0.59 -17.84
CA SER A 131 -8.09 -0.57 -16.58
C SER A 131 -8.32 -1.90 -15.87
N PRO A 132 -7.28 -2.57 -15.33
CA PRO A 132 -7.49 -3.75 -14.50
C PRO A 132 -8.32 -3.46 -13.24
N TYR A 133 -8.60 -2.19 -12.98
CA TYR A 133 -9.44 -1.70 -11.89
C TYR A 133 -10.79 -1.15 -12.36
N CYS A 134 -11.13 -1.29 -13.66
CA CYS A 134 -12.44 -0.89 -14.17
C CYS A 134 -13.53 -1.79 -13.60
N TYR A 135 -14.61 -1.16 -13.23
CA TYR A 135 -15.85 -1.72 -12.69
C TYR A 135 -16.59 -2.70 -13.61
N GLU A 136 -15.98 -3.17 -14.70
CA GLU A 136 -16.61 -4.12 -15.65
C GLU A 136 -17.02 -5.46 -15.01
N ASN A 137 -16.49 -5.75 -13.80
CA ASN A 137 -16.89 -6.94 -13.02
C ASN A 137 -17.74 -6.58 -11.78
N TYR A 138 -18.19 -5.34 -11.67
CA TYR A 138 -19.14 -4.98 -10.63
C TYR A 138 -20.56 -5.15 -11.16
N HIS A 139 -21.13 -6.32 -10.91
CA HIS A 139 -22.57 -6.57 -11.09
C HIS A 139 -23.27 -6.37 -9.75
N PRO A 140 -23.89 -5.20 -9.49
CA PRO A 140 -24.68 -5.02 -8.30
C PRO A 140 -25.96 -5.85 -8.45
N GLY A 141 -26.01 -7.02 -7.85
CA GLY A 141 -27.24 -7.81 -7.80
C GLY A 141 -27.17 -9.28 -8.17
N GLU A 142 -25.97 -9.87 -8.36
CA GLU A 142 -25.81 -11.33 -8.36
C GLU A 142 -25.27 -11.85 -7.03
#